data_e4355709b419c4899a90cb9da89a4e1e
#
_entry.id   e4355709b419c4899a90cb9da89a4e1e
#
_cell.length_a   1.000
_cell.length_b   1.000
_cell.length_c   1.000
_cell.angle_alpha   90.00
_cell.angle_beta   90.00
_cell.angle_gamma   90.00
#
_symmetry.space_group_name_H-M   'P 1'
#
loop_
_entity.id
_entity.type
_entity.pdbx_description
1 polymer ?
#
loop_
_entity_poly.entity_id
_entity_poly.type
_entity_poly.pdbx_seq_one_letter_code
_entity_poly.pdbx_strand_id
1 'polypeptide(L)'
;FDELGPEALRRRGVTERVLYGDIGKTLAEEAEVFKADLIVMGTRGLNPVKGLLLGSVSNDLLARTKVPMLLLRDKTPPLTDKLRVGIFVDGSDYGAAAADFVLRNRELFGAKSEFTVVHASAPIPDPVAPNPVSPHMPTLTRQEREAEQRRVFADAVKPVIEPFEAAGLA
;
A
#
# COMPACT_ATOMS: atom_id res chain seq x y z
N PHE A 1 -20.70 -14.79 -10.33
CA PHE A 1 -21.17 -15.29 -9.01
C PHE A 1 -22.53 -16.02 -9.13
N ASP A 2 -23.32 -15.70 -10.13
CA ASP A 2 -24.66 -16.30 -10.33
C ASP A 2 -24.65 -17.79 -10.74
N GLU A 3 -23.48 -18.36 -11.12
CA GLU A 3 -23.37 -19.74 -11.57
C GLU A 3 -23.03 -20.74 -10.45
N LEU A 4 -22.63 -20.26 -9.27
CA LEU A 4 -22.26 -21.11 -8.14
C LEU A 4 -23.30 -20.94 -7.02
N GLY A 5 -24.17 -21.95 -6.84
CA GLY A 5 -25.09 -21.94 -5.71
C GLY A 5 -24.39 -21.95 -4.34
N PRO A 6 -25.08 -21.53 -3.25
CA PRO A 6 -24.51 -21.41 -1.90
C PRO A 6 -23.77 -22.66 -1.40
N GLU A 7 -24.27 -23.85 -1.75
CA GLU A 7 -23.60 -25.12 -1.38
C GLU A 7 -22.27 -25.35 -2.10
N ALA A 8 -22.17 -24.94 -3.37
CA ALA A 8 -20.93 -25.07 -4.13
C ALA A 8 -19.84 -24.12 -3.59
N LEU A 9 -20.23 -22.93 -3.12
CA LEU A 9 -19.34 -21.98 -2.46
C LEU A 9 -18.84 -22.55 -1.12
N ARG A 10 -19.73 -23.09 -0.29
CA ARG A 10 -19.37 -23.70 1.00
C ARG A 10 -18.39 -24.86 0.83
N ARG A 11 -18.54 -25.72 -0.17
CA ARG A 11 -17.62 -26.81 -0.48
C ARG A 11 -16.21 -26.31 -0.84
N ARG A 12 -16.08 -25.05 -1.27
CA ARG A 12 -14.82 -24.36 -1.56
C ARG A 12 -14.28 -23.52 -0.39
N GLY A 13 -14.86 -23.66 0.79
CA GLY A 13 -14.47 -22.89 1.98
C GLY A 13 -14.99 -21.44 2.00
N VAL A 14 -15.95 -21.10 1.15
CA VAL A 14 -16.58 -19.77 1.14
C VAL A 14 -17.80 -19.75 2.03
N THR A 15 -17.88 -18.78 2.93
CA THR A 15 -19.01 -18.53 3.82
C THR A 15 -19.63 -17.18 3.49
N GLU A 16 -20.94 -17.10 3.40
CA GLU A 16 -21.68 -15.87 3.17
C GLU A 16 -22.26 -15.35 4.48
N ARG A 17 -22.16 -14.05 4.70
CA ARG A 17 -22.77 -13.34 5.82
C ARG A 17 -23.43 -12.05 5.35
N VAL A 18 -24.65 -11.79 5.80
CA VAL A 18 -25.36 -10.53 5.60
C VAL A 18 -25.51 -9.86 6.95
N LEU A 19 -24.95 -8.67 7.08
CA LEU A 19 -24.92 -7.90 8.31
C LEU A 19 -25.68 -6.59 8.13
N TYR A 20 -26.25 -6.07 9.22
CA TYR A 20 -27.02 -4.83 9.22
C TYR A 20 -26.39 -3.84 10.20
N GLY A 21 -26.29 -2.57 9.81
CA GLY A 21 -25.76 -1.51 10.65
C GLY A 21 -25.03 -0.44 9.85
N ASP A 22 -24.22 0.34 10.53
CA ASP A 22 -23.26 1.24 9.89
C ASP A 22 -22.21 0.41 9.14
N ILE A 23 -22.12 0.64 7.82
CA ILE A 23 -21.43 -0.29 6.92
C ILE A 23 -19.94 -0.42 7.29
N GLY A 24 -19.22 0.69 7.42
CA GLY A 24 -17.78 0.66 7.68
C GLY A 24 -17.45 0.07 9.05
N LYS A 25 -18.22 0.48 10.08
CA LYS A 25 -18.09 -0.04 11.44
C LYS A 25 -18.39 -1.55 11.49
N THR A 26 -19.51 -1.98 10.93
CA THR A 26 -19.94 -3.38 10.94
C THR A 26 -18.95 -4.29 10.21
N LEU A 27 -18.40 -3.83 9.08
CA LEU A 27 -17.37 -4.59 8.34
C LEU A 27 -16.05 -4.68 9.12
N ALA A 28 -15.65 -3.61 9.82
CA ALA A 28 -14.44 -3.63 10.66
C ALA A 28 -14.59 -4.61 11.83
N GLU A 29 -15.73 -4.56 12.53
CA GLU A 29 -16.04 -5.48 13.63
C GLU A 29 -16.10 -6.94 13.15
N GLU A 30 -16.70 -7.19 11.99
CA GLU A 30 -16.76 -8.54 11.40
C GLU A 30 -15.37 -9.05 11.00
N ALA A 31 -14.50 -8.19 10.46
CA ALA A 31 -13.12 -8.57 10.14
C ALA A 31 -12.34 -9.01 11.39
N GLU A 32 -12.57 -8.36 12.53
CA GLU A 32 -11.98 -8.75 13.81
C GLU A 32 -12.56 -10.07 14.33
N VAL A 33 -13.90 -10.24 14.30
CA VAL A 33 -14.57 -11.47 14.74
C VAL A 33 -14.14 -12.66 13.88
N PHE A 34 -14.04 -12.46 12.58
CA PHE A 34 -13.58 -13.49 11.64
C PHE A 34 -12.06 -13.74 11.75
N LYS A 35 -11.31 -12.83 12.39
CA LYS A 35 -9.84 -12.81 12.43
C LYS A 35 -9.23 -12.81 11.04
N ALA A 36 -9.72 -11.88 10.21
CA ALA A 36 -9.26 -11.78 8.84
C ALA A 36 -7.78 -11.40 8.77
N ASP A 37 -7.01 -12.12 7.96
CA ASP A 37 -5.60 -11.81 7.66
C ASP A 37 -5.48 -10.79 6.51
N LEU A 38 -6.51 -10.72 5.66
CA LEU A 38 -6.57 -9.81 4.51
C LEU A 38 -8.03 -9.48 4.19
N ILE A 39 -8.32 -8.22 3.99
CA ILE A 39 -9.59 -7.73 3.46
C ILE A 39 -9.43 -7.45 1.96
N VAL A 40 -10.30 -8.03 1.14
CA VAL A 40 -10.35 -7.75 -0.30
C VAL A 40 -11.67 -7.08 -0.64
N MET A 41 -11.62 -5.89 -1.23
CA MET A 41 -12.84 -5.18 -1.60
C MET A 41 -12.67 -4.29 -2.83
N GLY A 42 -13.78 -3.96 -3.47
CA GLY A 42 -13.81 -2.98 -4.56
C GLY A 42 -13.67 -1.55 -4.04
N THR A 43 -13.00 -0.68 -4.81
CA THR A 43 -12.85 0.73 -4.47
C THR A 43 -14.11 1.56 -4.73
N ARG A 44 -15.10 1.03 -5.45
CA ARG A 44 -16.35 1.70 -5.81
C ARG A 44 -17.54 0.85 -5.45
N GLY A 45 -18.58 1.50 -4.90
CA GLY A 45 -19.89 0.91 -4.67
C GLY A 45 -20.88 1.21 -5.81
N LEU A 46 -22.17 0.98 -5.55
CA LEU A 46 -23.26 1.15 -6.51
C LEU A 46 -23.44 2.59 -7.03
N ASN A 47 -22.98 3.60 -6.28
CA ASN A 47 -23.10 5.01 -6.64
C ASN A 47 -21.69 5.66 -6.76
N PRO A 48 -21.00 5.52 -7.90
CA PRO A 48 -19.66 6.09 -8.07
C PRO A 48 -19.74 7.64 -8.15
N VAL A 49 -19.14 8.32 -7.21
CA VAL A 49 -18.93 9.78 -7.27
C VAL A 49 -17.76 10.05 -8.20
N LYS A 50 -17.98 10.85 -9.27
CA LYS A 50 -16.92 11.27 -10.19
C LYS A 50 -15.81 12.02 -9.42
N GLY A 51 -14.57 11.58 -9.61
CA GLY A 51 -13.40 12.23 -9.02
C GLY A 51 -12.91 11.65 -7.70
N LEU A 52 -13.67 10.81 -7.00
CA LEU A 52 -13.18 10.08 -5.82
C LEU A 52 -12.46 8.79 -6.24
N LEU A 53 -11.22 8.65 -5.80
CA LEU A 53 -10.41 7.44 -6.03
C LEU A 53 -10.87 6.27 -5.16
N LEU A 54 -11.34 6.55 -3.96
CA LEU A 54 -11.84 5.57 -2.99
C LEU A 54 -13.30 5.86 -2.67
N GLY A 55 -14.14 4.83 -2.60
CA GLY A 55 -15.53 4.93 -2.14
C GLY A 55 -15.59 5.25 -0.64
N SER A 56 -16.73 5.81 -0.19
CA SER A 56 -16.93 6.15 1.23
C SER A 56 -16.75 4.94 2.15
N VAL A 57 -17.29 3.80 1.78
CA VAL A 57 -17.19 2.54 2.56
C VAL A 57 -15.75 2.07 2.67
N SER A 58 -15.01 2.02 1.56
CA SER A 58 -13.60 1.58 1.58
C SER A 58 -12.72 2.53 2.40
N ASN A 59 -12.99 3.83 2.31
CA ASN A 59 -12.25 4.83 3.08
C ASN A 59 -12.58 4.74 4.58
N ASP A 60 -13.85 4.57 4.94
CA ASP A 60 -14.28 4.43 6.33
C ASP A 60 -13.74 3.12 6.96
N LEU A 61 -13.80 2.02 6.23
CA LEU A 61 -13.24 0.75 6.67
C LEU A 61 -11.71 0.84 6.86
N LEU A 62 -10.99 1.47 5.91
CA LEU A 62 -9.54 1.67 6.01
C LEU A 62 -9.15 2.47 7.26
N ALA A 63 -9.96 3.45 7.66
CA ALA A 63 -9.71 4.24 8.87
C ALA A 63 -9.97 3.46 10.18
N ARG A 64 -10.73 2.36 10.13
CA ARG A 64 -11.17 1.62 11.32
C ARG A 64 -10.43 0.29 11.54
N THR A 65 -9.87 -0.29 10.48
CA THR A 65 -9.21 -1.61 10.58
C THR A 65 -7.69 -1.49 10.61
N LYS A 66 -7.05 -2.47 11.26
CA LYS A 66 -5.61 -2.70 11.19
C LYS A 66 -5.26 -3.86 10.24
N VAL A 67 -6.28 -4.55 9.73
CA VAL A 67 -6.09 -5.66 8.79
C VAL A 67 -5.63 -5.11 7.44
N PRO A 68 -4.62 -5.71 6.81
CA PRO A 68 -4.22 -5.32 5.45
C PRO A 68 -5.38 -5.35 4.47
N MET A 69 -5.43 -4.40 3.54
CA MET A 69 -6.52 -4.29 2.57
C MET A 69 -6.01 -4.30 1.14
N LEU A 70 -6.59 -5.19 0.32
CA LEU A 70 -6.42 -5.19 -1.13
C LEU A 70 -7.63 -4.51 -1.80
N LEU A 71 -7.38 -3.35 -2.40
CA LEU A 71 -8.41 -2.53 -3.03
C LEU A 71 -8.37 -2.70 -4.55
N LEU A 72 -9.45 -3.23 -5.11
CA LEU A 72 -9.55 -3.54 -6.53
C LEU A 72 -10.45 -2.53 -7.25
N ARG A 73 -10.08 -2.18 -8.48
CA ARG A 73 -10.89 -1.35 -9.37
C ARG A 73 -11.67 -2.23 -10.34
N ASP A 74 -12.72 -1.65 -10.94
CA ASP A 74 -13.63 -2.30 -11.88
C ASP A 74 -12.96 -2.96 -13.10
N LYS A 75 -11.80 -2.48 -13.51
CA LYS A 75 -11.02 -3.00 -14.65
C LYS A 75 -9.68 -3.58 -14.22
N THR A 76 -9.64 -4.21 -13.06
CA THR A 76 -8.44 -4.90 -12.62
C THR A 76 -8.18 -6.10 -13.57
N PRO A 77 -7.03 -6.16 -14.23
CA PRO A 77 -6.70 -7.29 -15.09
C PRO A 77 -6.56 -8.57 -14.24
N PRO A 78 -6.78 -9.75 -14.83
CA PRO A 78 -6.57 -11.01 -14.11
C PRO A 78 -5.10 -11.08 -13.66
N LEU A 79 -4.91 -11.56 -12.43
CA LEU A 79 -3.58 -11.80 -11.88
C LEU A 79 -2.96 -13.01 -12.60
N THR A 80 -1.69 -12.89 -12.93
CA THR A 80 -0.89 -13.94 -13.53
C THR A 80 0.16 -14.44 -12.52
N ASP A 81 0.86 -15.51 -12.83
CA ASP A 81 1.97 -16.02 -12.01
C ASP A 81 3.23 -15.15 -12.08
N LYS A 82 3.21 -14.11 -12.95
CA LYS A 82 4.25 -13.11 -13.10
C LYS A 82 3.66 -11.71 -13.00
N LEU A 83 3.71 -11.12 -11.80
CA LEU A 83 3.32 -9.73 -11.58
C LEU A 83 4.56 -8.83 -11.48
N ARG A 84 4.38 -7.56 -11.81
CA ARG A 84 5.32 -6.49 -11.47
C ARG A 84 4.75 -5.72 -10.29
N VAL A 85 5.35 -5.89 -9.13
CA VAL A 85 4.87 -5.34 -7.87
C VAL A 85 5.73 -4.14 -7.48
N GLY A 86 5.13 -2.96 -7.49
CA GLY A 86 5.77 -1.75 -6.97
C GLY A 86 5.51 -1.58 -5.48
N ILE A 87 6.55 -1.45 -4.68
CA ILE A 87 6.48 -1.18 -3.24
C ILE A 87 6.86 0.27 -3.03
N PHE A 88 5.87 1.11 -2.74
CA PHE A 88 6.09 2.55 -2.59
C PHE A 88 6.32 2.89 -1.13
N VAL A 89 7.45 3.53 -0.83
CA VAL A 89 7.88 3.86 0.53
C VAL A 89 8.21 5.35 0.64
N ASP A 90 7.94 5.90 1.81
CA ASP A 90 8.20 7.30 2.15
C ASP A 90 9.24 7.46 3.27
N GLY A 91 9.83 6.34 3.71
CA GLY A 91 10.76 6.29 4.82
C GLY A 91 10.11 6.14 6.19
N SER A 92 8.78 6.02 6.24
CA SER A 92 8.03 5.77 7.48
C SER A 92 8.02 4.28 7.84
N ASP A 93 7.71 3.98 9.11
CA ASP A 93 7.49 2.61 9.58
C ASP A 93 6.34 1.91 8.84
N TYR A 94 5.38 2.68 8.32
CA TYR A 94 4.26 2.15 7.53
C TYR A 94 4.73 1.62 6.16
N GLY A 95 5.68 2.33 5.53
CA GLY A 95 6.32 1.87 4.30
C GLY A 95 7.11 0.57 4.52
N ALA A 96 7.84 0.48 5.62
CA ALA A 96 8.56 -0.73 6.01
C ALA A 96 7.60 -1.90 6.31
N ALA A 97 6.49 -1.64 7.03
CA ALA A 97 5.46 -2.65 7.30
C ALA A 97 4.78 -3.17 6.02
N ALA A 98 4.53 -2.29 5.04
CA ALA A 98 3.98 -2.70 3.75
C ALA A 98 4.95 -3.62 2.98
N ALA A 99 6.24 -3.31 3.02
CA ALA A 99 7.28 -4.14 2.41
C ALA A 99 7.41 -5.50 3.09
N ASP A 100 7.40 -5.54 4.42
CA ASP A 100 7.40 -6.78 5.20
C ASP A 100 6.17 -7.65 4.90
N PHE A 101 4.99 -7.03 4.76
CA PHE A 101 3.79 -7.75 4.34
C PHE A 101 3.97 -8.41 2.97
N VAL A 102 4.50 -7.68 1.98
CA VAL A 102 4.76 -8.22 0.64
C VAL A 102 5.74 -9.38 0.71
N LEU A 103 6.83 -9.24 1.47
CA LEU A 103 7.87 -10.25 1.61
C LEU A 103 7.32 -11.54 2.23
N ARG A 104 6.57 -11.44 3.32
CA ARG A 104 5.98 -12.59 4.02
C ARG A 104 4.90 -13.29 3.21
N ASN A 105 4.19 -12.55 2.38
CA ASN A 105 3.06 -13.04 1.59
C ASN A 105 3.37 -13.11 0.08
N ARG A 106 4.64 -13.24 -0.28
CA ARG A 106 5.10 -13.22 -1.69
C ARG A 106 4.36 -14.20 -2.59
N GLU A 107 3.88 -15.31 -2.05
CA GLU A 107 3.12 -16.32 -2.79
C GLU A 107 1.80 -15.78 -3.34
N LEU A 108 1.19 -14.78 -2.69
CA LEU A 108 -0.01 -14.11 -3.19
C LEU A 108 0.22 -13.37 -4.51
N PHE A 109 1.48 -13.00 -4.79
CA PHE A 109 1.85 -12.25 -5.99
C PHE A 109 2.34 -13.14 -7.13
N GLY A 110 2.50 -14.47 -6.88
CA GLY A 110 2.99 -15.43 -7.85
C GLY A 110 4.51 -15.64 -7.80
N ALA A 111 4.91 -16.89 -8.05
CA ALA A 111 6.30 -17.33 -7.85
C ALA A 111 7.34 -16.67 -8.78
N LYS A 112 6.90 -16.09 -9.89
CA LYS A 112 7.76 -15.42 -10.89
C LYS A 112 7.64 -13.91 -10.87
N SER A 113 7.06 -13.34 -9.83
CA SER A 113 6.84 -11.89 -9.74
C SER A 113 8.12 -11.13 -9.50
N GLU A 114 8.20 -9.94 -10.10
CA GLU A 114 9.28 -8.99 -9.97
C GLU A 114 8.87 -7.89 -8.99
N PHE A 115 9.76 -7.53 -8.06
CA PHE A 115 9.49 -6.52 -7.05
C PHE A 115 10.37 -5.30 -7.29
N THR A 116 9.81 -4.11 -7.16
CA THR A 116 10.54 -2.86 -7.27
C THR A 116 10.18 -1.96 -6.09
N VAL A 117 11.16 -1.54 -5.32
CA VAL A 117 10.97 -0.54 -4.27
C VAL A 117 11.09 0.85 -4.89
N VAL A 118 10.10 1.68 -4.65
CA VAL A 118 10.02 3.05 -5.19
C VAL A 118 9.91 4.03 -4.03
N HIS A 119 10.82 4.99 -3.99
CA HIS A 119 10.79 6.12 -3.07
C HIS A 119 10.79 7.42 -3.86
N ALA A 120 9.98 8.38 -3.44
CA ALA A 120 9.96 9.73 -3.99
C ALA A 120 10.21 10.74 -2.87
N SER A 121 11.24 11.55 -3.02
CA SER A 121 11.54 12.65 -2.13
C SER A 121 11.28 14.00 -2.81
N ALA A 122 10.89 15.00 -2.02
CA ALA A 122 10.83 16.36 -2.53
C ALA A 122 12.25 16.84 -2.90
N PRO A 123 12.41 17.61 -3.98
CA PRO A 123 13.72 18.21 -4.27
C PRO A 123 14.11 19.15 -3.14
N ILE A 124 15.39 19.13 -2.75
CA ILE A 124 15.92 20.12 -1.82
C ILE A 124 15.87 21.48 -2.53
N PRO A 125 15.16 22.48 -1.99
CA PRO A 125 15.01 23.77 -2.64
C PRO A 125 16.36 24.41 -2.98
N ASP A 126 16.43 25.12 -4.08
CA ASP A 126 17.58 25.99 -4.36
C ASP A 126 17.72 27.03 -3.24
N PRO A 127 18.94 27.37 -2.86
CA PRO A 127 19.16 28.42 -1.86
C PRO A 127 18.51 29.71 -2.36
N VAL A 128 17.55 30.19 -1.59
CA VAL A 128 17.00 31.53 -1.79
C VAL A 128 18.17 32.50 -1.64
N ALA A 129 18.29 33.47 -2.56
CA ALA A 129 19.31 34.52 -2.47
C ALA A 129 19.35 35.09 -1.05
N PRO A 130 20.53 35.40 -0.48
CA PRO A 130 20.65 35.82 0.91
C PRO A 130 19.72 36.99 1.16
N ASN A 131 18.75 36.80 2.05
CA ASN A 131 17.89 37.87 2.54
C ASN A 131 18.73 38.67 3.55
N PRO A 132 18.84 39.98 3.43
CA PRO A 132 19.59 40.79 4.38
C PRO A 132 19.13 40.68 5.86
N VAL A 133 17.95 40.09 6.08
CA VAL A 133 17.38 39.84 7.43
C VAL A 133 17.84 38.51 8.05
N SER A 134 18.39 37.56 7.27
CA SER A 134 18.89 36.26 7.75
C SER A 134 20.17 35.86 7.01
N PRO A 135 21.31 36.47 7.32
CA PRO A 135 22.55 36.27 6.54
C PRO A 135 23.29 34.97 6.81
N HIS A 136 22.83 34.07 7.66
CA HIS A 136 23.64 32.96 8.20
C HIS A 136 23.04 31.57 7.99
N MET A 137 22.23 31.33 6.97
CA MET A 137 21.97 29.95 6.56
C MET A 137 23.09 29.47 5.62
N PRO A 138 23.86 28.42 5.99
CA PRO A 138 24.83 27.83 5.09
C PRO A 138 24.10 27.30 3.86
N THR A 139 24.39 27.88 2.71
CA THR A 139 23.86 27.43 1.44
C THR A 139 24.64 26.21 0.98
N LEU A 140 24.02 25.05 1.02
CA LEU A 140 24.58 23.83 0.48
C LEU A 140 24.92 24.01 -1.01
N THR A 141 26.10 23.62 -1.42
CA THR A 141 26.48 23.54 -2.82
C THR A 141 25.60 22.50 -3.54
N ARG A 142 25.58 22.55 -4.86
CA ARG A 142 24.86 21.55 -5.65
C ARG A 142 25.30 20.11 -5.32
N GLN A 143 26.59 19.89 -5.17
CA GLN A 143 27.14 18.56 -4.82
C GLN A 143 26.70 18.09 -3.43
N GLU A 144 26.70 18.99 -2.44
CA GLU A 144 26.24 18.67 -1.09
C GLU A 144 24.73 18.35 -1.07
N ARG A 145 23.91 19.06 -1.85
CA ARG A 145 22.47 18.74 -1.99
C ARG A 145 22.25 17.37 -2.63
N GLU A 146 22.96 17.07 -3.71
CA GLU A 146 22.87 15.75 -4.35
C GLU A 146 23.35 14.62 -3.45
N ALA A 147 24.36 14.86 -2.62
CA ALA A 147 24.85 13.91 -1.63
C ALA A 147 23.82 13.68 -0.52
N GLU A 148 23.21 14.75 -0.02
CA GLU A 148 22.16 14.68 1.01
C GLU A 148 20.91 13.98 0.48
N GLN A 149 20.48 14.27 -0.76
CA GLN A 149 19.36 13.53 -1.39
C GLN A 149 19.66 12.04 -1.51
N ARG A 150 20.88 11.66 -1.91
CA ARG A 150 21.27 10.23 -1.96
C ARG A 150 21.27 9.59 -0.58
N ARG A 151 21.70 10.32 0.46
CA ARG A 151 21.67 9.82 1.84
C ARG A 151 20.26 9.61 2.32
N VAL A 152 19.39 10.61 2.18
CA VAL A 152 17.96 10.53 2.54
C VAL A 152 17.27 9.36 1.82
N PHE A 153 17.57 9.20 0.53
CA PHE A 153 17.05 8.05 -0.23
C PHE A 153 17.55 6.73 0.35
N ALA A 154 18.85 6.60 0.59
CA ALA A 154 19.44 5.38 1.12
C ALA A 154 18.85 5.03 2.49
N ASP A 155 18.72 6.00 3.38
CA ASP A 155 18.16 5.81 4.73
C ASP A 155 16.67 5.39 4.69
N ALA A 156 15.88 5.95 3.75
CA ALA A 156 14.49 5.62 3.58
C ALA A 156 14.26 4.22 2.98
N VAL A 157 15.13 3.77 2.10
CA VAL A 157 14.94 2.56 1.29
C VAL A 157 15.67 1.35 1.88
N LYS A 158 16.78 1.56 2.59
CA LYS A 158 17.60 0.50 3.18
C LYS A 158 16.82 -0.48 4.06
N PRO A 159 15.99 -0.05 5.03
CA PRO A 159 15.21 -0.97 5.87
C PRO A 159 14.26 -1.87 5.08
N VAL A 160 13.91 -1.45 3.85
CA VAL A 160 13.02 -2.18 2.96
C VAL A 160 13.77 -3.14 2.06
N ILE A 161 14.91 -2.73 1.50
CA ILE A 161 15.71 -3.52 0.56
C ILE A 161 16.44 -4.68 1.25
N GLU A 162 17.06 -4.44 2.38
CA GLU A 162 17.86 -5.47 3.08
C GLU A 162 17.09 -6.79 3.33
N PRO A 163 15.81 -6.80 3.76
CA PRO A 163 15.05 -8.03 3.89
C PRO A 163 14.80 -8.75 2.56
N PHE A 164 14.63 -8.01 1.45
CA PHE A 164 14.45 -8.61 0.12
C PHE A 164 15.74 -9.21 -0.41
N GLU A 165 16.89 -8.53 -0.22
CA GLU A 165 18.21 -9.05 -0.55
C GLU A 165 18.52 -10.32 0.23
N ALA A 166 18.26 -10.32 1.54
CA ALA A 166 18.42 -11.48 2.40
C ALA A 166 17.54 -12.68 1.97
N ALA A 167 16.38 -12.40 1.35
CA ALA A 167 15.48 -13.41 0.80
C ALA A 167 15.85 -13.84 -0.64
N GLY A 168 16.91 -13.29 -1.23
CA GLY A 168 17.36 -13.57 -2.60
C GLY A 168 16.40 -13.05 -3.68
N LEU A 169 15.72 -11.93 -3.42
CA LEU A 169 14.70 -11.32 -4.28
C LEU A 169 15.14 -9.97 -4.89
N ALA A 170 16.32 -9.50 -4.61
CA ALA A 170 16.93 -8.29 -5.17
C ALA A 170 18.11 -8.62 -6.09
#